data_92e2af977a3674c49ba1001eea8b3186
#
_entry.id   92e2af977a3674c49ba1001eea8b3186
#
_cell.length_a   1.000
_cell.length_b   1.000
_cell.length_c   1.000
_cell.angle_alpha   90.00
_cell.angle_beta   90.00
_cell.angle_gamma   90.00
#
_symmetry.space_group_name_H-M   'P 1'
#
loop_
_entity.id
_entity.type
_entity.pdbx_description
1 polymer ?
#
loop_
_entity_poly.entity_id
_entity_poly.type
_entity_poly.pdbx_seq_one_letter_code
_entity_poly.pdbx_strand_id
1 'polypeptide(L)'
;MSKDNSKTIVTICGGGNGAHCSAGYIASKGYKVNVFTRRPDDWGKTIKVTTATSSWAHKGDIIGNLNVVSSNARDTIPNSDIIVVCSPANSHSQILIQCAPYIKSGALVGTIFAQGGFDWIARDSLGDRLMAKIVIFGMQNIPWICKTTTYGHESRILGPKQFLNCCTYPVEKVKSVADVLTDLYDIPCKTLPNFLTVTLTPSNQIIHPARYYSIFQDYDGIKTYTKEELEERKGFTLYEDFNPLSAEILAKVSERALRKTRIRATTKLTLFHSIRIRIRIRIRIRIRIRTFFARRSWTTRCRQLGWLW
;
A
#
# COMPACT_ATOMS: atom_id res chain seq x y z
N MET A 1 -5.38 20.81 -22.04
CA MET A 1 -6.28 19.76 -22.60
C MET A 1 -6.31 18.60 -21.61
N SER A 2 -7.48 18.22 -21.11
CA SER A 2 -7.61 17.03 -20.27
C SER A 2 -7.29 15.79 -21.10
N LYS A 3 -6.44 14.91 -20.58
CA LYS A 3 -6.09 13.63 -21.21
C LYS A 3 -7.35 12.77 -21.34
N ASP A 4 -7.63 12.25 -22.52
CA ASP A 4 -8.72 11.28 -22.70
C ASP A 4 -8.30 9.92 -22.14
N ASN A 5 -8.78 9.59 -20.94
CA ASN A 5 -8.50 8.33 -20.25
C ASN A 5 -9.50 7.22 -20.62
N SER A 6 -10.56 7.54 -21.38
CA SER A 6 -11.68 6.62 -21.64
C SER A 6 -11.30 5.36 -22.44
N LYS A 7 -10.15 5.37 -23.09
CA LYS A 7 -9.62 4.22 -23.85
C LYS A 7 -8.75 3.29 -23.00
N THR A 8 -8.28 3.76 -21.84
CA THR A 8 -7.39 2.97 -20.98
C THR A 8 -8.21 2.13 -20.00
N ILE A 9 -7.96 0.82 -19.99
CA ILE A 9 -8.63 -0.13 -19.10
C ILE A 9 -7.69 -0.45 -17.93
N VAL A 10 -8.19 -0.19 -16.72
CA VAL A 10 -7.48 -0.49 -15.46
C VAL A 10 -8.26 -1.55 -14.71
N THR A 11 -7.64 -2.68 -14.40
CA THR A 11 -8.26 -3.69 -13.55
C THR A 11 -7.66 -3.66 -12.15
N ILE A 12 -8.52 -3.49 -11.15
CA ILE A 12 -8.18 -3.55 -9.72
C ILE A 12 -8.48 -4.96 -9.22
N CYS A 13 -7.46 -5.66 -8.75
CA CYS A 13 -7.59 -7.02 -8.20
C CYS A 13 -7.59 -6.97 -6.67
N GLY A 14 -8.74 -7.21 -6.06
CA GLY A 14 -8.91 -7.21 -4.61
C GLY A 14 -10.24 -6.65 -4.13
N GLY A 15 -10.46 -6.65 -2.81
CA GLY A 15 -11.70 -6.16 -2.19
C GLY A 15 -11.47 -5.47 -0.84
N GLY A 16 -10.22 -5.06 -0.55
CA GLY A 16 -9.87 -4.32 0.67
C GLY A 16 -9.94 -2.80 0.51
N ASN A 17 -9.50 -2.08 1.54
CA ASN A 17 -9.53 -0.61 1.58
C ASN A 17 -8.85 0.04 0.35
N GLY A 18 -7.64 -0.43 0.01
CA GLY A 18 -6.90 0.09 -1.14
C GLY A 18 -7.59 -0.20 -2.48
N ALA A 19 -8.28 -1.35 -2.60
CA ALA A 19 -9.02 -1.70 -3.81
C ALA A 19 -10.22 -0.78 -4.03
N HIS A 20 -11.03 -0.55 -2.99
CA HIS A 20 -12.18 0.35 -3.07
C HIS A 20 -11.77 1.78 -3.43
N CYS A 21 -10.78 2.33 -2.71
CA CYS A 21 -10.29 3.67 -3.01
C CYS A 21 -9.70 3.77 -4.41
N SER A 22 -8.88 2.81 -4.84
CA SER A 22 -8.28 2.83 -6.18
C SER A 22 -9.35 2.71 -7.27
N ALA A 23 -10.32 1.80 -7.11
CA ALA A 23 -11.37 1.61 -8.10
C ALA A 23 -12.21 2.88 -8.28
N GLY A 24 -12.73 3.44 -7.19
CA GLY A 24 -13.54 4.66 -7.27
C GLY A 24 -12.77 5.88 -7.74
N TYR A 25 -11.55 6.08 -7.21
CA TYR A 25 -10.73 7.23 -7.57
C TYR A 25 -10.29 7.21 -9.03
N ILE A 26 -9.76 6.10 -9.50
CA ILE A 26 -9.28 5.97 -10.89
C ILE A 26 -10.46 6.07 -11.88
N ALA A 27 -11.60 5.46 -11.55
CA ALA A 27 -12.80 5.56 -12.39
C ALA A 27 -13.32 6.99 -12.51
N SER A 28 -13.25 7.80 -11.44
CA SER A 28 -13.67 9.20 -11.47
C SER A 28 -12.83 10.07 -12.41
N LYS A 29 -11.63 9.62 -12.77
CA LYS A 29 -10.73 10.27 -13.72
C LYS A 29 -10.99 9.88 -15.18
N GLY A 30 -12.09 9.16 -15.45
CA GLY A 30 -12.49 8.74 -16.79
C GLY A 30 -11.86 7.46 -17.31
N TYR A 31 -11.08 6.76 -16.50
CA TYR A 31 -10.59 5.43 -16.86
C TYR A 31 -11.72 4.38 -16.85
N LYS A 32 -11.66 3.40 -17.75
CA LYS A 32 -12.51 2.20 -17.66
C LYS A 32 -11.97 1.28 -16.58
N VAL A 33 -12.64 1.21 -15.43
CA VAL A 33 -12.17 0.43 -14.30
C VAL A 33 -12.96 -0.86 -14.15
N ASN A 34 -12.24 -1.99 -14.24
CA ASN A 34 -12.76 -3.31 -13.85
C ASN A 34 -12.32 -3.65 -12.43
N VAL A 35 -13.11 -4.48 -11.74
CA VAL A 35 -12.77 -4.99 -10.42
C VAL A 35 -12.82 -6.52 -10.44
N PHE A 36 -11.70 -7.16 -10.18
CA PHE A 36 -11.59 -8.60 -9.96
C PHE A 36 -11.62 -8.87 -8.45
N THR A 37 -12.72 -9.43 -7.95
CA THR A 37 -12.96 -9.61 -6.51
C THR A 37 -13.71 -10.91 -6.24
N ARG A 38 -13.54 -11.48 -5.05
CA ARG A 38 -14.23 -12.72 -4.65
C ARG A 38 -15.72 -12.55 -4.33
N ARG A 39 -16.15 -11.32 -4.10
CA ARG A 39 -17.54 -10.98 -3.75
C ARG A 39 -18.08 -9.90 -4.69
N PRO A 40 -18.27 -10.21 -5.98
CA PRO A 40 -18.71 -9.22 -6.97
C PRO A 40 -20.14 -8.69 -6.69
N ASP A 41 -21.02 -9.53 -6.15
CA ASP A 41 -22.42 -9.17 -5.89
C ASP A 41 -22.58 -8.12 -4.79
N ASP A 42 -21.57 -7.97 -3.93
CA ASP A 42 -21.55 -6.93 -2.89
C ASP A 42 -21.10 -5.55 -3.43
N TRP A 43 -20.76 -5.44 -4.71
CA TRP A 43 -20.28 -4.19 -5.31
C TRP A 43 -21.36 -3.49 -6.13
N GLY A 44 -21.50 -2.19 -5.87
CA GLY A 44 -22.33 -1.33 -6.73
C GLY A 44 -21.66 -1.03 -8.07
N LYS A 45 -22.43 -0.49 -9.01
CA LYS A 45 -21.90 0.03 -10.28
C LYS A 45 -21.07 1.30 -10.09
N THR A 46 -21.18 1.94 -8.93
CA THR A 46 -20.48 3.17 -8.57
C THR A 46 -19.84 3.02 -7.22
N ILE A 47 -18.66 3.62 -7.05
CA ILE A 47 -17.98 3.74 -5.76
C ILE A 47 -17.85 5.21 -5.41
N LYS A 48 -18.38 5.57 -4.24
CA LYS A 48 -18.16 6.89 -3.64
C LYS A 48 -16.86 6.89 -2.84
N VAL A 49 -15.99 7.86 -3.10
CA VAL A 49 -14.77 8.07 -2.33
C VAL A 49 -14.83 9.44 -1.68
N THR A 50 -14.90 9.47 -0.35
CA THR A 50 -14.88 10.70 0.44
C THR A 50 -13.45 11.04 0.85
N THR A 51 -13.14 12.33 0.99
CA THR A 51 -11.82 12.80 1.43
C THR A 51 -11.92 13.53 2.76
N ALA A 52 -11.04 13.17 3.71
CA ALA A 52 -11.04 13.75 5.06
C ALA A 52 -10.13 14.98 5.21
N THR A 53 -9.24 15.24 4.23
CA THR A 53 -8.22 16.28 4.36
C THR A 53 -8.48 17.46 3.42
N SER A 54 -8.41 18.66 3.97
CA SER A 54 -8.50 19.91 3.23
C SER A 54 -7.25 20.23 2.38
N SER A 55 -6.17 19.47 2.56
CA SER A 55 -4.87 19.72 1.92
C SER A 55 -4.68 19.01 0.58
N TRP A 56 -5.62 18.14 0.18
CA TRP A 56 -5.56 17.48 -1.11
C TRP A 56 -6.42 18.21 -2.14
N ALA A 57 -5.99 18.21 -3.41
CA ALA A 57 -6.65 18.95 -4.51
C ALA A 57 -8.12 18.56 -4.73
N HIS A 58 -8.50 17.37 -4.30
CA HIS A 58 -9.88 16.88 -4.39
C HIS A 58 -10.60 17.08 -3.05
N LYS A 59 -11.46 18.10 -3.03
CA LYS A 59 -12.38 18.35 -1.92
C LYS A 59 -13.75 17.78 -2.28
N GLY A 60 -14.37 17.07 -1.34
CA GLY A 60 -15.73 16.56 -1.50
C GLY A 60 -15.80 15.09 -1.93
N ASP A 61 -16.98 14.72 -2.38
CA ASP A 61 -17.31 13.38 -2.79
C ASP A 61 -16.85 13.12 -4.23
N ILE A 62 -16.08 12.05 -4.41
CA ILE A 62 -15.62 11.56 -5.69
C ILE A 62 -16.47 10.34 -6.04
N ILE A 63 -17.06 10.30 -7.23
CA ILE A 63 -17.87 9.17 -7.70
C ILE A 63 -17.20 8.55 -8.91
N GLY A 64 -16.82 7.29 -8.80
CA GLY A 64 -16.26 6.51 -9.91
C GLY A 64 -17.27 5.47 -10.40
N ASN A 65 -17.52 5.45 -11.70
CA ASN A 65 -18.36 4.45 -12.37
C ASN A 65 -17.51 3.25 -12.76
N LEU A 66 -17.87 2.06 -12.29
CA LEU A 66 -17.17 0.83 -12.61
C LEU A 66 -17.68 0.25 -13.94
N ASN A 67 -16.77 -0.32 -14.72
CA ASN A 67 -17.10 -0.94 -16.00
C ASN A 67 -17.57 -2.39 -15.80
N VAL A 68 -16.74 -3.24 -15.19
CA VAL A 68 -17.04 -4.65 -14.90
C VAL A 68 -16.61 -4.97 -13.48
N VAL A 69 -17.46 -5.69 -12.74
CA VAL A 69 -17.11 -6.29 -11.45
C VAL A 69 -17.40 -7.78 -11.54
N SER A 70 -16.40 -8.66 -11.34
CA SER A 70 -16.57 -10.10 -11.45
C SER A 70 -15.58 -10.85 -10.54
N SER A 71 -15.96 -12.06 -10.17
CA SER A 71 -15.06 -13.04 -9.54
C SER A 71 -14.32 -13.92 -10.55
N ASN A 72 -14.60 -13.75 -11.84
CA ASN A 72 -13.95 -14.47 -12.90
C ASN A 72 -12.94 -13.54 -13.61
N ALA A 73 -11.66 -13.93 -13.61
CA ALA A 73 -10.61 -13.18 -14.28
C ALA A 73 -10.85 -13.02 -15.80
N ARG A 74 -11.56 -13.98 -16.42
CA ARG A 74 -11.93 -13.93 -17.84
C ARG A 74 -12.76 -12.70 -18.20
N ASP A 75 -13.57 -12.18 -17.26
CA ASP A 75 -14.46 -11.06 -17.52
C ASP A 75 -13.76 -9.71 -17.30
N THR A 76 -12.71 -9.68 -16.47
CA THR A 76 -12.11 -8.43 -15.99
C THR A 76 -10.71 -8.15 -16.54
N ILE A 77 -9.93 -9.18 -16.83
CA ILE A 77 -8.51 -9.04 -17.22
C ILE A 77 -8.29 -8.82 -18.72
N PRO A 78 -9.06 -9.44 -19.65
CA PRO A 78 -8.84 -9.22 -21.08
C PRO A 78 -8.84 -7.72 -21.42
N ASN A 79 -7.93 -7.33 -22.32
CA ASN A 79 -7.75 -5.95 -22.77
C ASN A 79 -7.30 -4.93 -21.70
N SER A 80 -7.06 -5.35 -20.46
CA SER A 80 -6.52 -4.46 -19.43
C SER A 80 -5.14 -3.94 -19.82
N ASP A 81 -4.98 -2.62 -19.80
CA ASP A 81 -3.70 -1.96 -19.99
C ASP A 81 -2.87 -1.98 -18.70
N ILE A 82 -3.57 -1.86 -17.58
CA ILE A 82 -2.98 -1.79 -16.24
C ILE A 82 -3.73 -2.72 -15.31
N ILE A 83 -3.02 -3.61 -14.65
CA ILE A 83 -3.56 -4.53 -13.64
C ILE A 83 -2.90 -4.21 -12.31
N VAL A 84 -3.70 -3.82 -11.32
CA VAL A 84 -3.22 -3.39 -10.00
C VAL A 84 -3.71 -4.35 -8.93
N VAL A 85 -2.79 -5.11 -8.35
CA VAL A 85 -3.10 -6.01 -7.23
C VAL A 85 -3.16 -5.22 -5.93
N CYS A 86 -4.35 -5.16 -5.34
CA CYS A 86 -4.67 -4.43 -4.12
C CYS A 86 -5.06 -5.42 -2.99
N SER A 87 -4.17 -6.34 -2.68
CA SER A 87 -4.40 -7.42 -1.71
C SER A 87 -3.16 -7.64 -0.84
N PRO A 88 -3.28 -8.35 0.30
CA PRO A 88 -2.12 -8.78 1.08
C PRO A 88 -1.19 -9.71 0.29
N ALA A 89 0.11 -9.66 0.59
CA ALA A 89 1.15 -10.38 -0.17
C ALA A 89 0.92 -11.90 -0.27
N ASN A 90 0.33 -12.50 0.75
CA ASN A 90 0.02 -13.94 0.77
C ASN A 90 -1.04 -14.38 -0.26
N SER A 91 -1.77 -13.44 -0.84
CA SER A 91 -2.76 -13.72 -1.91
C SER A 91 -2.29 -13.31 -3.31
N HIS A 92 -1.11 -12.69 -3.45
CA HIS A 92 -0.61 -12.22 -4.74
C HIS A 92 -0.46 -13.37 -5.75
N SER A 93 0.16 -14.48 -5.34
CA SER A 93 0.38 -15.63 -6.24
C SER A 93 -0.94 -16.17 -6.80
N GLN A 94 -1.92 -16.43 -5.94
CA GLN A 94 -3.21 -16.96 -6.37
C GLN A 94 -3.93 -16.01 -7.36
N ILE A 95 -3.90 -14.70 -7.10
CA ILE A 95 -4.49 -13.71 -7.99
C ILE A 95 -3.78 -13.70 -9.35
N LEU A 96 -2.44 -13.67 -9.34
CA LEU A 96 -1.65 -13.63 -10.56
C LEU A 96 -1.84 -14.89 -11.41
N ILE A 97 -1.90 -16.07 -10.80
CA ILE A 97 -2.17 -17.35 -11.51
C ILE A 97 -3.53 -17.30 -12.19
N GLN A 98 -4.57 -16.79 -11.52
CA GLN A 98 -5.90 -16.68 -12.12
C GLN A 98 -5.94 -15.68 -13.27
N CYS A 99 -5.16 -14.60 -13.18
CA CYS A 99 -5.10 -13.56 -14.21
C CYS A 99 -4.25 -13.96 -15.41
N ALA A 100 -3.21 -14.78 -15.22
CA ALA A 100 -2.17 -15.07 -16.20
C ALA A 100 -2.69 -15.47 -17.60
N PRO A 101 -3.73 -16.34 -17.75
CA PRO A 101 -4.23 -16.74 -19.07
C PRO A 101 -4.82 -15.61 -19.90
N TYR A 102 -5.18 -14.50 -19.27
CA TYR A 102 -5.95 -13.40 -19.87
C TYR A 102 -5.16 -12.10 -20.00
N ILE A 103 -3.93 -12.05 -19.47
CA ILE A 103 -3.09 -10.84 -19.54
C ILE A 103 -2.58 -10.65 -20.97
N LYS A 104 -2.88 -9.49 -21.54
CA LYS A 104 -2.39 -9.15 -22.90
C LYS A 104 -0.91 -8.74 -22.89
N SER A 105 -0.27 -8.90 -24.03
CA SER A 105 1.09 -8.38 -24.24
C SER A 105 1.11 -6.85 -24.09
N GLY A 106 2.17 -6.32 -23.47
CA GLY A 106 2.34 -4.89 -23.21
C GLY A 106 1.62 -4.38 -21.97
N ALA A 107 0.85 -5.21 -21.27
CA ALA A 107 0.17 -4.78 -20.03
C ALA A 107 1.17 -4.42 -18.91
N LEU A 108 0.79 -3.43 -18.09
CA LEU A 108 1.45 -3.13 -16.82
C LEU A 108 0.78 -3.95 -15.73
N VAL A 109 1.52 -4.79 -15.02
CA VAL A 109 1.00 -5.65 -13.96
C VAL A 109 1.75 -5.35 -12.68
N GLY A 110 1.07 -4.97 -11.61
CA GLY A 110 1.77 -4.61 -10.39
C GLY A 110 0.91 -4.56 -9.14
N THR A 111 1.49 -4.01 -8.09
CA THR A 111 0.82 -3.89 -6.80
C THR A 111 1.10 -2.55 -6.14
N ILE A 112 0.11 -2.08 -5.37
CA ILE A 112 0.24 -0.86 -4.55
C ILE A 112 1.15 -1.04 -3.33
N PHE A 113 1.55 -2.27 -3.00
CA PHE A 113 2.42 -2.57 -1.86
C PHE A 113 3.30 -3.79 -2.14
N ALA A 114 4.49 -3.56 -2.68
CA ALA A 114 5.38 -4.61 -3.18
C ALA A 114 6.43 -5.10 -2.17
N GLN A 115 6.33 -4.76 -0.91
CA GLN A 115 7.31 -5.08 0.14
C GLN A 115 7.30 -6.56 0.59
N GLY A 116 6.96 -7.48 -0.24
CA GLY A 116 6.93 -8.91 0.08
C GLY A 116 7.61 -9.76 -0.98
N GLY A 117 8.51 -9.17 -1.80
CA GLY A 117 9.13 -9.89 -2.92
C GLY A 117 8.14 -10.08 -4.08
N PHE A 118 7.36 -9.06 -4.40
CA PHE A 118 6.35 -9.14 -5.44
C PHE A 118 6.90 -9.57 -6.80
N ASP A 119 8.09 -9.12 -7.17
CA ASP A 119 8.77 -9.50 -8.41
C ASP A 119 9.07 -11.02 -8.49
N TRP A 120 9.46 -11.63 -7.38
CA TRP A 120 9.68 -13.07 -7.31
C TRP A 120 8.36 -13.83 -7.41
N ILE A 121 7.34 -13.39 -6.65
CA ILE A 121 6.00 -13.97 -6.71
C ILE A 121 5.43 -13.84 -8.13
N ALA A 122 5.61 -12.71 -8.79
CA ALA A 122 5.13 -12.49 -10.15
C ALA A 122 5.83 -13.42 -11.15
N ARG A 123 7.15 -13.56 -11.07
CA ARG A 123 7.92 -14.46 -11.93
C ARG A 123 7.47 -15.90 -11.77
N ASP A 124 7.34 -16.36 -10.53
CA ASP A 124 6.91 -17.73 -10.21
C ASP A 124 5.48 -18.01 -10.68
N SER A 125 4.58 -17.04 -10.51
CA SER A 125 3.16 -17.19 -10.83
C SER A 125 2.82 -17.03 -12.30
N LEU A 126 3.54 -16.16 -13.03
CA LEU A 126 3.25 -15.81 -14.43
C LEU A 126 4.14 -16.56 -15.42
N GLY A 127 5.29 -17.04 -14.99
CA GLY A 127 6.28 -17.72 -15.81
C GLY A 127 7.02 -16.81 -16.78
N ASP A 128 8.23 -17.22 -17.20
CA ASP A 128 9.14 -16.40 -17.99
C ASP A 128 8.54 -15.98 -19.36
N ARG A 129 7.74 -16.82 -19.97
CA ARG A 129 7.11 -16.53 -21.27
C ARG A 129 6.18 -15.31 -21.21
N LEU A 130 5.39 -15.16 -20.15
CA LEU A 130 4.49 -14.03 -19.98
C LEU A 130 5.27 -12.82 -19.47
N MET A 131 6.19 -13.03 -18.53
CA MET A 131 7.07 -11.98 -18.01
C MET A 131 7.86 -11.23 -19.08
N ALA A 132 8.26 -11.92 -20.16
CA ALA A 132 8.94 -11.33 -21.32
C ALA A 132 8.05 -10.39 -22.15
N LYS A 133 6.72 -10.43 -21.97
CA LYS A 133 5.74 -9.68 -22.78
C LYS A 133 5.07 -8.54 -22.02
N ILE A 134 5.30 -8.40 -20.73
CA ILE A 134 4.63 -7.44 -19.86
C ILE A 134 5.65 -6.63 -19.06
N VAL A 135 5.18 -5.57 -18.40
CA VAL A 135 5.99 -4.82 -17.44
C VAL A 135 5.44 -5.03 -16.05
N ILE A 136 6.27 -5.55 -15.15
CA ILE A 136 5.92 -5.67 -13.73
C ILE A 136 6.27 -4.37 -13.03
N PHE A 137 5.37 -3.84 -12.19
CA PHE A 137 5.66 -2.71 -11.32
C PHE A 137 5.33 -3.00 -9.86
N GLY A 138 6.06 -2.34 -8.98
CA GLY A 138 5.83 -2.42 -7.54
C GLY A 138 5.90 -1.05 -6.90
N MET A 139 4.88 -0.70 -6.13
CA MET A 139 4.91 0.50 -5.29
C MET A 139 5.39 0.15 -3.89
N GLN A 140 6.20 1.04 -3.31
CA GLN A 140 6.73 0.83 -1.95
C GLN A 140 5.67 1.04 -0.87
N ASN A 141 4.75 1.97 -1.10
CA ASN A 141 3.71 2.34 -0.15
C ASN A 141 2.36 2.47 -0.86
N ILE A 142 1.30 2.12 -0.13
CA ILE A 142 -0.08 2.37 -0.55
C ILE A 142 -0.28 3.89 -0.74
N PRO A 143 -0.98 4.35 -1.81
CA PRO A 143 -1.13 5.77 -2.13
C PRO A 143 -1.74 6.61 -1.01
N TRP A 144 -2.69 6.04 -0.28
CA TRP A 144 -3.42 6.72 0.77
C TRP A 144 -3.53 5.92 2.06
N ILE A 145 -3.72 6.60 3.16
CA ILE A 145 -4.37 6.01 4.33
C ILE A 145 -5.85 6.04 4.02
N CYS A 146 -6.49 4.89 3.93
CA CYS A 146 -7.88 4.79 3.51
C CYS A 146 -8.63 3.68 4.25
N LYS A 147 -9.96 3.82 4.30
CA LYS A 147 -10.86 2.87 4.95
C LYS A 147 -12.13 2.70 4.13
N THR A 148 -12.54 1.47 3.90
CA THR A 148 -13.87 1.17 3.35
C THR A 148 -14.91 1.42 4.43
N THR A 149 -15.88 2.29 4.16
CA THR A 149 -16.98 2.64 5.06
C THR A 149 -18.20 1.77 4.79
N THR A 150 -18.52 1.54 3.52
CA THR A 150 -19.56 0.61 3.09
C THR A 150 -18.96 -0.28 1.99
N TYR A 151 -18.86 -1.59 2.28
CA TYR A 151 -18.25 -2.53 1.35
C TYR A 151 -18.94 -2.49 -0.01
N GLY A 152 -18.15 -2.42 -1.07
CA GLY A 152 -18.64 -2.38 -2.44
C GLY A 152 -19.23 -1.03 -2.90
N HIS A 153 -19.40 -0.05 -2.00
CA HIS A 153 -20.13 1.19 -2.29
C HIS A 153 -19.38 2.45 -1.88
N GLU A 154 -18.76 2.47 -0.70
CA GLU A 154 -18.16 3.69 -0.18
C GLU A 154 -16.83 3.44 0.51
N SER A 155 -15.91 4.39 0.32
CA SER A 155 -14.59 4.36 0.89
C SER A 155 -14.13 5.78 1.23
N ARG A 156 -13.24 5.92 2.22
CA ARG A 156 -12.75 7.21 2.68
C ARG A 156 -11.24 7.27 2.64
N ILE A 157 -10.71 8.31 2.01
CA ILE A 157 -9.29 8.66 2.06
C ILE A 157 -9.06 9.56 3.26
N LEU A 158 -8.25 9.08 4.20
CA LEU A 158 -7.90 9.80 5.43
C LEU A 158 -6.69 10.70 5.23
N GLY A 159 -5.79 10.34 4.32
CA GLY A 159 -4.62 11.15 3.99
C GLY A 159 -3.84 10.57 2.81
N PRO A 160 -3.47 11.40 1.82
CA PRO A 160 -2.60 11.01 0.73
C PRO A 160 -1.14 10.95 1.19
N LYS A 161 -0.31 10.20 0.47
CA LYS A 161 1.14 10.29 0.60
C LYS A 161 1.63 11.53 -0.13
N GLN A 162 2.71 12.14 0.37
CA GLN A 162 3.35 13.27 -0.32
C GLN A 162 4.00 12.87 -1.63
N PHE A 163 4.50 11.65 -1.71
CA PHE A 163 5.03 11.03 -2.92
C PHE A 163 4.97 9.50 -2.80
N LEU A 164 4.95 8.84 -3.93
CA LEU A 164 5.08 7.40 -4.06
C LEU A 164 6.49 7.04 -4.50
N ASN A 165 6.90 5.81 -4.26
CA ASN A 165 8.10 5.23 -4.84
C ASN A 165 7.70 3.98 -5.61
N CYS A 166 8.23 3.82 -6.83
CA CYS A 166 8.00 2.63 -7.63
C CYS A 166 9.29 2.07 -8.23
N CYS A 167 9.25 0.79 -8.54
CA CYS A 167 10.23 0.08 -9.33
C CYS A 167 9.54 -0.77 -10.39
N THR A 168 10.29 -1.22 -11.40
CA THR A 168 9.78 -2.06 -12.48
C THR A 168 10.73 -3.20 -12.84
N TYR A 169 10.17 -4.17 -13.52
CA TYR A 169 10.90 -5.15 -14.30
C TYR A 169 10.25 -5.24 -15.70
N PRO A 170 10.97 -4.96 -16.79
CA PRO A 170 12.38 -4.52 -16.80
C PRO A 170 12.57 -3.10 -16.24
N VAL A 171 13.76 -2.81 -15.71
CA VAL A 171 14.07 -1.56 -14.98
C VAL A 171 14.01 -0.31 -15.86
N GLU A 172 14.27 -0.44 -17.14
CA GLU A 172 14.28 0.64 -18.14
C GLU A 172 12.89 1.30 -18.28
N LYS A 173 11.86 0.59 -17.90
CA LYS A 173 10.46 1.09 -17.94
C LYS A 173 10.05 1.92 -16.72
N VAL A 174 10.94 2.05 -15.72
CA VAL A 174 10.57 2.65 -14.44
C VAL A 174 10.09 4.09 -14.57
N LYS A 175 10.70 4.90 -15.44
CA LYS A 175 10.30 6.30 -15.61
C LYS A 175 8.90 6.41 -16.22
N SER A 176 8.64 5.73 -17.33
CA SER A 176 7.33 5.74 -17.98
C SER A 176 6.21 5.21 -17.07
N VAL A 177 6.51 4.18 -16.28
CA VAL A 177 5.54 3.65 -15.30
C VAL A 177 5.33 4.62 -14.14
N ALA A 178 6.38 5.32 -13.66
CA ALA A 178 6.23 6.34 -12.63
C ALA A 178 5.30 7.49 -13.09
N ASP A 179 5.40 7.89 -14.36
CA ASP A 179 4.52 8.91 -14.96
C ASP A 179 3.06 8.41 -15.01
N VAL A 180 2.84 7.14 -15.41
CA VAL A 180 1.51 6.52 -15.39
C VAL A 180 0.94 6.45 -13.96
N LEU A 181 1.73 6.04 -12.97
CA LEU A 181 1.29 5.95 -11.58
C LEU A 181 1.01 7.34 -10.98
N THR A 182 1.79 8.35 -11.36
CA THR A 182 1.53 9.75 -10.99
C THR A 182 0.17 10.19 -11.52
N ASP A 183 -0.11 9.88 -12.78
CA ASP A 183 -1.39 10.20 -13.41
C ASP A 183 -2.56 9.44 -12.76
N LEU A 184 -2.41 8.14 -12.47
CA LEU A 184 -3.46 7.34 -11.84
C LEU A 184 -3.86 7.85 -10.46
N TYR A 185 -2.89 8.26 -9.64
CA TYR A 185 -3.11 8.54 -8.22
C TYR A 185 -3.04 10.03 -7.84
N ASP A 186 -2.68 10.92 -8.76
CA ASP A 186 -2.39 12.35 -8.55
C ASP A 186 -1.40 12.59 -7.40
N ILE A 187 -0.45 11.69 -7.27
CA ILE A 187 0.62 11.74 -6.28
C ILE A 187 1.95 11.55 -7.01
N PRO A 188 2.91 12.48 -6.90
CA PRO A 188 4.20 12.35 -7.56
C PRO A 188 4.86 11.00 -7.27
N CYS A 189 5.24 10.25 -8.31
CA CYS A 189 5.88 8.95 -8.17
C CYS A 189 7.37 9.03 -8.51
N LYS A 190 8.22 8.69 -7.53
CA LYS A 190 9.68 8.64 -7.67
C LYS A 190 10.12 7.24 -8.07
N THR A 191 11.15 7.16 -8.90
CA THR A 191 11.72 5.90 -9.36
C THR A 191 12.69 5.31 -8.34
N LEU A 192 12.66 4.00 -8.19
CA LEU A 192 13.64 3.22 -7.44
C LEU A 192 14.46 2.34 -8.39
N PRO A 193 15.72 2.03 -8.06
CA PRO A 193 16.62 1.35 -8.99
C PRO A 193 16.23 -0.11 -9.30
N ASN A 194 15.51 -0.78 -8.38
CA ASN A 194 15.09 -2.17 -8.55
C ASN A 194 14.13 -2.62 -7.44
N PHE A 195 13.51 -3.80 -7.59
CA PHE A 195 12.60 -4.39 -6.60
C PHE A 195 13.26 -4.71 -5.26
N LEU A 196 14.55 -5.04 -5.24
CA LEU A 196 15.25 -5.31 -4.00
C LEU A 196 15.22 -4.10 -3.05
N THR A 197 15.26 -2.89 -3.61
CA THR A 197 15.13 -1.64 -2.84
C THR A 197 13.77 -1.56 -2.12
N VAL A 198 12.69 -2.01 -2.75
CA VAL A 198 11.36 -2.07 -2.12
C VAL A 198 11.29 -3.18 -1.09
N THR A 199 11.71 -4.39 -1.45
CA THR A 199 11.65 -5.58 -0.61
C THR A 199 12.47 -5.44 0.67
N LEU A 200 13.66 -4.82 0.58
CA LEU A 200 14.57 -4.63 1.72
C LEU A 200 14.29 -3.34 2.52
N THR A 201 13.20 -2.65 2.26
CA THR A 201 12.76 -1.50 3.06
C THR A 201 11.52 -1.85 3.89
N PRO A 202 11.62 -2.78 4.83
CA PRO A 202 10.46 -3.20 5.61
C PRO A 202 9.96 -2.05 6.48
N SER A 203 8.63 -1.89 6.55
CA SER A 203 7.96 -0.92 7.39
C SER A 203 6.93 -1.60 8.29
N ASN A 204 5.77 -1.95 7.75
CA ASN A 204 4.72 -2.61 8.50
C ASN A 204 5.14 -4.00 9.00
N GLN A 205 6.00 -4.69 8.26
CA GLN A 205 6.52 -6.03 8.61
C GLN A 205 7.36 -6.05 9.89
N ILE A 206 7.87 -4.90 10.34
CA ILE A 206 8.62 -4.79 11.59
C ILE A 206 7.86 -4.00 12.66
N ILE A 207 7.06 -3.01 12.27
CA ILE A 207 6.32 -2.16 13.21
C ILE A 207 5.15 -2.95 13.83
N HIS A 208 4.34 -3.61 13.00
CA HIS A 208 3.17 -4.33 13.48
C HIS A 208 3.54 -5.51 14.38
N PRO A 209 4.47 -6.43 14.02
CA PRO A 209 4.88 -7.49 14.92
C PRO A 209 5.44 -6.98 16.25
N ALA A 210 6.23 -5.90 16.23
CA ALA A 210 6.75 -5.31 17.46
C ALA A 210 5.63 -4.81 18.38
N ARG A 211 4.58 -4.22 17.82
CA ARG A 211 3.41 -3.78 18.58
C ARG A 211 2.59 -4.96 19.08
N TYR A 212 2.25 -5.90 18.21
CA TYR A 212 1.45 -7.06 18.59
C TYR A 212 2.15 -7.94 19.64
N TYR A 213 3.45 -8.14 19.53
CA TYR A 213 4.21 -8.86 20.55
C TYR A 213 4.05 -8.21 21.93
N SER A 214 4.12 -6.88 22.01
CA SER A 214 3.97 -6.17 23.29
C SER A 214 2.54 -6.18 23.85
N ILE A 215 1.53 -6.32 22.98
CA ILE A 215 0.13 -6.45 23.38
C ILE A 215 -0.15 -7.84 23.98
N PHE A 216 0.47 -8.86 23.38
CA PHE A 216 0.25 -10.27 23.71
C PHE A 216 1.47 -10.93 24.36
N GLN A 217 2.30 -10.18 25.11
CA GLN A 217 3.50 -10.71 25.75
C GLN A 217 3.21 -11.80 26.79
N ASP A 218 2.00 -11.84 27.31
CA ASP A 218 1.49 -12.82 28.27
C ASP A 218 0.77 -14.02 27.62
N TYR A 219 0.84 -14.13 26.28
CA TYR A 219 0.22 -15.23 25.54
C TYR A 219 0.99 -16.54 25.77
N ASP A 220 0.31 -17.55 26.28
CA ASP A 220 0.84 -18.86 26.61
C ASP A 220 0.80 -19.90 25.47
N GLY A 221 0.31 -19.49 24.28
CA GLY A 221 0.14 -20.37 23.11
C GLY A 221 -1.20 -21.11 23.05
N ILE A 222 -2.04 -21.01 24.10
CA ILE A 222 -3.30 -21.75 24.24
C ILE A 222 -4.47 -20.80 24.45
N LYS A 223 -4.27 -19.70 25.19
CA LYS A 223 -5.30 -18.75 25.59
C LYS A 223 -6.06 -18.20 24.36
N THR A 224 -7.37 -18.26 24.42
CA THR A 224 -8.25 -17.53 23.48
C THR A 224 -8.71 -16.23 24.12
N TYR A 225 -8.80 -15.19 23.33
CA TYR A 225 -9.25 -13.86 23.78
C TYR A 225 -10.64 -13.58 23.24
N THR A 226 -11.52 -13.02 24.08
CA THR A 226 -12.81 -12.50 23.64
C THR A 226 -12.61 -11.24 22.78
N LYS A 227 -13.67 -10.81 22.11
CA LYS A 227 -13.62 -9.58 21.31
C LYS A 227 -13.36 -8.36 22.19
N GLU A 228 -13.96 -8.31 23.35
CA GLU A 228 -13.82 -7.25 24.35
C GLU A 228 -12.38 -7.17 24.87
N GLU A 229 -11.78 -8.31 25.26
CA GLU A 229 -10.38 -8.38 25.68
C GLU A 229 -9.42 -7.92 24.56
N LEU A 230 -9.73 -8.24 23.30
CA LEU A 230 -8.92 -7.79 22.16
C LEU A 230 -9.01 -6.29 21.95
N GLU A 231 -10.20 -5.69 22.05
CA GLU A 231 -10.38 -4.25 21.91
C GLU A 231 -9.67 -3.49 23.04
N GLU A 232 -9.77 -3.95 24.29
CA GLU A 232 -9.08 -3.37 25.44
C GLU A 232 -7.55 -3.43 25.28
N ARG A 233 -7.00 -4.58 24.85
CA ARG A 233 -5.56 -4.77 24.66
C ARG A 233 -4.99 -3.96 23.52
N LYS A 234 -5.73 -3.77 22.44
CA LYS A 234 -5.26 -3.01 21.27
C LYS A 234 -5.07 -1.52 21.57
N GLY A 235 -5.81 -0.96 22.55
CA GLY A 235 -5.90 0.47 22.75
C GLY A 235 -6.61 1.14 21.57
N PHE A 236 -6.61 2.47 21.55
CA PHE A 236 -7.33 3.24 20.53
C PHE A 236 -6.67 3.18 19.16
N THR A 237 -5.33 3.14 19.10
CA THR A 237 -4.60 3.09 17.83
C THR A 237 -3.34 2.25 17.91
N LEU A 238 -2.92 1.72 16.76
CA LEU A 238 -1.69 0.91 16.67
C LEU A 238 -0.44 1.74 16.97
N TYR A 239 -0.43 3.02 16.65
CA TYR A 239 0.76 3.87 16.65
C TYR A 239 0.81 4.84 17.82
N GLU A 240 -0.32 5.36 18.28
CA GLU A 240 -0.38 6.31 19.39
C GLU A 240 -0.07 5.64 20.73
N ASP A 241 -0.53 4.40 20.90
CA ASP A 241 -0.32 3.58 22.10
C ASP A 241 0.96 2.73 22.06
N PHE A 242 1.94 3.14 21.26
CA PHE A 242 3.19 2.39 21.11
C PHE A 242 4.03 2.45 22.39
N ASN A 243 3.94 1.39 23.20
CA ASN A 243 4.55 1.33 24.54
C ASN A 243 6.09 1.12 24.51
N PRO A 244 6.80 1.23 25.65
CA PRO A 244 8.25 1.09 25.72
C PRO A 244 8.75 -0.25 25.20
N LEU A 245 8.05 -1.37 25.50
CA LEU A 245 8.41 -2.71 25.02
C LEU A 245 8.30 -2.80 23.50
N SER A 246 7.23 -2.26 22.92
CA SER A 246 7.08 -2.17 21.45
C SER A 246 8.25 -1.42 20.81
N ALA A 247 8.70 -0.33 21.45
CA ALA A 247 9.81 0.47 20.95
C ALA A 247 11.15 -0.28 21.01
N GLU A 248 11.39 -1.00 22.08
CA GLU A 248 12.59 -1.83 22.29
C GLU A 248 12.66 -2.95 21.23
N ILE A 249 11.56 -3.69 21.06
CA ILE A 249 11.49 -4.77 20.07
C ILE A 249 11.66 -4.20 18.65
N LEU A 250 11.00 -3.09 18.32
CA LEU A 250 11.15 -2.44 17.02
C LEU A 250 12.61 -2.05 16.75
N ALA A 251 13.32 -1.52 17.76
CA ALA A 251 14.73 -1.20 17.63
C ALA A 251 15.58 -2.44 17.32
N LYS A 252 15.38 -3.54 18.08
CA LYS A 252 16.10 -4.81 17.90
C LYS A 252 15.83 -5.43 16.51
N VAL A 253 14.57 -5.46 16.06
CA VAL A 253 14.21 -6.01 14.75
C VAL A 253 14.76 -5.14 13.62
N SER A 254 14.71 -3.82 13.77
CA SER A 254 15.26 -2.88 12.80
C SER A 254 16.78 -3.04 12.65
N GLU A 255 17.50 -3.21 13.75
CA GLU A 255 18.93 -3.44 13.72
C GLU A 255 19.30 -4.76 13.02
N ARG A 256 18.56 -5.83 13.30
CA ARG A 256 18.75 -7.12 12.61
C ARG A 256 18.47 -7.04 11.10
N ALA A 257 17.42 -6.33 10.71
CA ALA A 257 17.11 -6.10 9.30
C ALA A 257 18.23 -5.31 8.60
N LEU A 258 18.75 -4.28 9.25
CA LEU A 258 19.88 -3.48 8.74
C LEU A 258 21.16 -4.30 8.60
N ARG A 259 21.50 -5.16 9.57
CA ARG A 259 22.67 -6.05 9.50
C ARG A 259 22.57 -7.01 8.31
N LYS A 260 21.42 -7.66 8.11
CA LYS A 260 21.19 -8.56 6.96
C LYS A 260 21.28 -7.84 5.62
N THR A 261 20.83 -6.61 5.55
CA THR A 261 20.91 -5.80 4.33
C THR A 261 22.35 -5.39 4.03
N ARG A 262 23.16 -5.03 5.04
CA ARG A 262 24.59 -4.72 4.88
C ARG A 262 25.40 -5.89 4.32
N ILE A 263 25.13 -7.11 4.75
CA ILE A 263 25.85 -8.31 4.29
C ILE A 263 25.54 -8.61 2.81
N ARG A 264 24.36 -8.21 2.30
CA ARG A 264 23.95 -8.47 0.91
C ARG A 264 24.15 -7.30 -0.05
N ALA A 265 24.29 -6.09 0.48
CA ALA A 265 24.43 -4.87 -0.31
C ALA A 265 25.88 -4.39 -0.32
N THR A 266 26.70 -4.98 -1.15
CA THR A 266 28.01 -4.40 -1.57
C THR A 266 27.85 -3.20 -2.49
N THR A 267 26.64 -2.71 -2.72
CA THR A 267 26.36 -1.59 -3.63
C THR A 267 25.45 -0.52 -3.01
N LYS A 268 26.09 0.60 -2.67
CA LYS A 268 25.58 1.98 -2.44
C LYS A 268 24.41 2.26 -1.47
N LEU A 269 24.82 2.73 -0.37
CA LEU A 269 24.48 3.63 0.77
C LEU A 269 23.15 4.43 0.83
N THR A 270 22.30 4.52 -0.15
CA THR A 270 21.14 5.42 -0.15
C THR A 270 19.96 4.91 0.69
N LEU A 271 19.83 3.61 0.84
CA LEU A 271 18.74 2.96 1.59
C LEU A 271 18.85 3.19 3.11
N PHE A 272 20.09 3.24 3.61
CA PHE A 272 20.37 3.32 5.06
C PHE A 272 20.04 4.68 5.67
N HIS A 273 20.12 5.74 4.88
CA HIS A 273 19.86 7.09 5.38
C HIS A 273 18.39 7.28 5.77
N SER A 274 17.45 6.77 4.98
CA SER A 274 16.02 6.91 5.23
C SER A 274 15.54 6.18 6.49
N ILE A 275 16.03 4.95 6.73
CA ILE A 275 15.64 4.15 7.91
C ILE A 275 16.27 4.73 9.17
N ARG A 276 17.57 5.11 9.12
CA ARG A 276 18.28 5.68 10.27
C ARG A 276 17.73 7.05 10.67
N ILE A 277 17.33 7.87 9.71
CA ILE A 277 16.68 9.16 9.95
C ILE A 277 15.29 8.94 10.57
N ARG A 278 14.46 8.02 10.04
CA ARG A 278 13.12 7.75 10.60
C ARG A 278 13.19 7.21 12.03
N ILE A 279 14.12 6.31 12.33
CA ILE A 279 14.31 5.78 13.69
C ILE A 279 14.87 6.86 14.62
N ARG A 280 15.88 7.65 14.21
CA ARG A 280 16.43 8.75 15.01
C ARG A 280 15.42 9.87 15.26
N ILE A 281 14.62 10.22 14.28
CA ILE A 281 13.57 11.24 14.43
C ILE A 281 12.51 10.73 15.41
N ARG A 282 12.06 9.48 15.34
CA ARG A 282 11.08 8.92 16.28
C ARG A 282 11.61 8.80 17.70
N ILE A 283 12.87 8.39 17.88
CA ILE A 283 13.50 8.33 19.21
C ILE A 283 13.75 9.74 19.76
N ARG A 284 14.22 10.72 18.97
CA ARG A 284 14.40 12.10 19.41
C ARG A 284 13.08 12.81 19.70
N ILE A 285 12.04 12.56 18.94
CA ILE A 285 10.70 13.08 19.21
C ILE A 285 10.21 12.53 20.56
N ARG A 286 10.43 11.26 20.86
CA ARG A 286 10.01 10.64 22.12
C ARG A 286 10.79 11.16 23.34
N ILE A 287 12.08 11.41 23.23
CA ILE A 287 12.90 12.01 24.30
C ILE A 287 12.48 13.48 24.54
N ARG A 288 12.22 14.26 23.50
CA ARG A 288 11.68 15.62 23.62
C ARG A 288 10.22 15.66 24.10
N ILE A 289 9.43 14.67 23.77
CA ILE A 289 8.04 14.53 24.20
C ILE A 289 7.97 14.26 25.71
N ARG A 290 8.84 13.43 26.30
CA ARG A 290 8.87 13.23 27.77
C ARG A 290 9.21 14.51 28.54
N THR A 291 10.01 15.40 27.99
CA THR A 291 10.32 16.71 28.58
C THR A 291 9.24 17.78 28.30
N PHE A 292 8.36 17.56 27.33
CA PHE A 292 7.34 18.53 26.91
C PHE A 292 5.93 18.21 27.41
N PHE A 293 5.62 16.94 27.77
CA PHE A 293 4.30 16.51 28.27
C PHE A 293 3.96 16.99 29.68
N ALA A 294 4.86 17.63 30.36
CA ALA A 294 4.50 18.35 31.58
C ALA A 294 3.67 19.63 31.35
N ARG A 295 3.48 20.06 30.09
CA ARG A 295 2.68 21.28 29.80
C ARG A 295 2.10 21.26 28.38
N ARG A 296 0.77 21.07 28.27
CA ARG A 296 -0.17 21.43 27.17
C ARG A 296 -0.57 20.37 26.10
N SER A 297 -1.88 20.46 25.75
CA SER A 297 -2.70 19.59 24.88
C SER A 297 -2.14 19.30 23.47
N TRP A 298 -2.29 18.07 23.05
CA TRP A 298 -1.62 17.41 21.91
C TRP A 298 -2.27 17.56 20.53
N THR A 299 -3.54 17.92 20.50
CA THR A 299 -4.35 17.79 19.28
C THR A 299 -4.07 18.82 18.19
N THR A 300 -3.50 19.96 18.52
CA THR A 300 -3.39 21.09 17.58
C THR A 300 -2.07 21.14 16.82
N ARG A 301 -0.98 20.59 17.34
CA ARG A 301 0.37 20.74 16.75
C ARG A 301 0.81 19.63 15.81
N CYS A 302 0.24 18.42 15.89
CA CYS A 302 0.54 17.35 14.94
C CYS A 302 -0.01 17.65 13.54
N ARG A 303 -1.06 18.46 13.44
CA ARG A 303 -1.61 18.91 12.14
C ARG A 303 -0.71 19.90 11.38
N GLN A 304 0.11 20.66 12.07
CA GLN A 304 0.96 21.68 11.45
C GLN A 304 2.29 21.16 10.89
N LEU A 305 2.72 19.95 11.28
CA LEU A 305 4.02 19.40 10.89
C LEU A 305 3.96 18.38 9.74
N GLY A 306 2.82 18.18 9.09
CA GLY A 306 2.68 17.30 7.93
C GLY A 306 2.93 15.82 8.22
N TRP A 307 2.82 15.38 9.47
CA TRP A 307 3.12 14.04 9.93
C TRP A 307 1.85 13.23 10.17
N LEU A 308 1.01 13.12 9.15
CA LEU A 308 -0.02 12.09 9.10
C LEU A 308 0.44 10.99 8.14
N TRP A 309 0.45 9.81 8.69
CA TRP A 309 0.86 8.50 8.13
C TRP A 309 0.15 8.10 6.86
#